data_7db0c519bac98319eda63479c2a3f72a
#
_entry.id   7db0c519bac98319eda63479c2a3f72a
#
_cell.length_a   1.000
_cell.length_b   1.000
_cell.length_c   1.000
_cell.angle_alpha   90.00
_cell.angle_beta   90.00
_cell.angle_gamma   90.00
#
_symmetry.space_group_name_H-M   'P 1'
#
loop_
_entity.id
_entity.type
_entity.pdbx_description
1 polymer ?
#
loop_
_entity_poly.entity_id
_entity_poly.type
_entity_poly.pdbx_seq_one_letter_code
_entity_poly.pdbx_strand_id
1 'polypeptide(L)'
;WLLSFLLSLSMCLCEHYLERAIREYTCLVTVMYANNEIGSVQPISEIGAVCRAKGVVFHTDAVQAAGHLPIDVKAQNIDFLSLSAHKFHGPKGIGVLYARSGIPVASVITGGDQERGRRAGTENMPAVVGMAAALEESCSHMAENTRKLSTLRDQLIAGLSQIPHSVLNGDLKSRLPGNVNLSFEGIEGESLVLLLDQQGICASTGSACTSHSLLPSHVLLATGQSHEMAAGALRLSLSEDNTQADIDEVLRIVPGLVEELRGKRVGSPYKRCRFGERQKSQGYNGVNPPHS
;
A
#
# COMPACT_ATOMS: atom_id res chain seq x y z
N TRP A 1 10.05 6.35 -21.63
CA TRP A 1 9.25 7.01 -20.58
C TRP A 1 8.66 5.95 -19.68
N LEU A 2 8.77 6.16 -18.37
CA LEU A 2 8.19 5.32 -17.32
C LEU A 2 6.71 5.67 -17.18
N LEU A 3 5.82 4.69 -17.33
CA LEU A 3 4.41 4.85 -17.03
C LEU A 3 4.17 4.25 -15.64
N SER A 4 4.14 5.12 -14.62
CA SER A 4 3.79 4.76 -13.26
C SER A 4 2.35 5.20 -13.00
N PHE A 5 1.47 4.25 -12.71
CA PHE A 5 0.09 4.55 -12.31
C PHE A 5 -0.01 4.62 -10.80
N LEU A 6 -0.24 5.83 -10.29
CA LEU A 6 -0.93 6.03 -9.03
C LEU A 6 -2.43 5.94 -9.30
N LEU A 7 -3.09 5.07 -8.58
CA LEU A 7 -4.53 4.83 -8.68
C LEU A 7 -5.33 6.14 -8.65
N SER A 8 -5.94 6.51 -9.77
CA SER A 8 -6.98 7.53 -9.78
C SER A 8 -8.33 6.87 -10.04
N LEU A 9 -9.29 7.07 -9.15
CA LEU A 9 -10.73 6.85 -9.28
C LEU A 9 -11.28 5.40 -9.36
N SER A 10 -10.49 4.37 -9.63
CA SER A 10 -10.92 2.99 -9.44
C SER A 10 -9.91 2.26 -8.60
N MET A 11 -10.36 1.53 -7.60
CA MET A 11 -9.51 0.76 -6.68
C MET A 11 -8.71 -0.34 -7.39
N CYS A 12 -9.04 -0.65 -8.65
CA CYS A 12 -8.31 -1.55 -9.54
C CYS A 12 -8.06 -0.89 -10.91
N LEU A 13 -6.87 -1.11 -11.46
CA LEU A 13 -6.52 -0.63 -12.79
C LEU A 13 -7.30 -1.42 -13.86
N CYS A 14 -8.14 -0.73 -14.61
CA CYS A 14 -8.86 -1.33 -15.74
C CYS A 14 -7.90 -1.54 -16.93
N GLU A 15 -7.89 -2.75 -17.52
CA GLU A 15 -7.07 -3.10 -18.69
C GLU A 15 -7.26 -2.13 -19.87
N HIS A 16 -8.51 -1.77 -20.15
CA HIS A 16 -8.85 -0.84 -21.24
C HIS A 16 -8.23 0.55 -21.03
N TYR A 17 -8.18 1.03 -19.76
CA TYR A 17 -7.54 2.29 -19.46
C TYR A 17 -6.01 2.21 -19.66
N LEU A 18 -5.40 1.11 -19.20
CA LEU A 18 -3.98 0.84 -19.40
C LEU A 18 -3.64 0.78 -20.89
N GLU A 19 -4.44 0.05 -21.68
CA GLU A 19 -4.24 -0.11 -23.10
C GLU A 19 -4.21 1.24 -23.85
N ARG A 20 -5.08 2.16 -23.46
CA ARG A 20 -5.13 3.53 -24.02
C ARG A 20 -4.00 4.42 -23.51
N ALA A 21 -3.46 4.16 -22.33
CA ALA A 21 -2.40 4.96 -21.75
C ALA A 21 -1.00 4.60 -22.28
N ILE A 22 -0.79 3.38 -22.75
CA ILE A 22 0.47 2.95 -23.39
C ILE A 22 0.63 3.71 -24.72
N ARG A 23 1.81 4.31 -24.90
CA ARG A 23 2.23 5.05 -26.10
C ARG A 23 3.35 4.30 -26.83
N GLU A 24 3.63 4.65 -28.07
CA GLU A 24 4.70 4.07 -28.89
C GLU A 24 6.09 4.16 -28.22
N TYR A 25 6.32 5.18 -27.41
CA TYR A 25 7.56 5.41 -26.67
C TYR A 25 7.53 4.87 -25.22
N THR A 26 6.47 4.18 -24.79
CA THR A 26 6.40 3.56 -23.48
C THR A 26 7.32 2.34 -23.44
N CYS A 27 8.36 2.37 -22.62
CA CYS A 27 9.33 1.27 -22.50
C CYS A 27 9.07 0.36 -21.30
N LEU A 28 8.36 0.84 -20.28
CA LEU A 28 8.09 0.10 -19.04
C LEU A 28 6.75 0.53 -18.46
N VAL A 29 5.95 -0.46 -18.09
CA VAL A 29 4.79 -0.32 -17.19
C VAL A 29 5.16 -0.87 -15.83
N THR A 30 4.92 -0.09 -14.77
CA THR A 30 5.12 -0.56 -13.40
C THR A 30 3.86 -0.33 -12.58
N VAL A 31 3.37 -1.39 -11.92
CA VAL A 31 2.15 -1.37 -11.10
C VAL A 31 2.40 -2.18 -9.83
N MET A 32 1.94 -1.71 -8.66
CA MET A 32 1.93 -2.52 -7.46
C MET A 32 1.01 -3.73 -7.65
N TYR A 33 1.45 -4.91 -7.20
CA TYR A 33 0.61 -6.10 -7.19
C TYR A 33 -0.59 -5.93 -6.26
N ALA A 34 -0.32 -5.40 -5.08
CA ALA A 34 -1.35 -5.06 -4.09
C ALA A 34 -0.93 -3.80 -3.32
N ASN A 35 -1.91 -2.96 -2.99
CA ASN A 35 -1.64 -1.73 -2.26
C ASN A 35 -1.47 -2.00 -0.76
N ASN A 36 -0.42 -1.44 -0.17
CA ASN A 36 -0.05 -1.64 1.23
C ASN A 36 -0.96 -0.92 2.24
N GLU A 37 -1.71 0.09 1.81
CA GLU A 37 -2.60 0.86 2.69
C GLU A 37 -4.02 0.30 2.66
N ILE A 38 -4.62 0.28 1.47
CA ILE A 38 -6.03 -0.09 1.29
C ILE A 38 -6.25 -1.57 0.95
N GLY A 39 -5.17 -2.33 0.74
CA GLY A 39 -5.22 -3.77 0.50
C GLY A 39 -5.70 -4.21 -0.88
N SER A 40 -6.12 -3.31 -1.76
CA SER A 40 -6.61 -3.67 -3.11
C SER A 40 -5.56 -4.40 -3.92
N VAL A 41 -5.95 -5.52 -4.52
CA VAL A 41 -5.13 -6.35 -5.40
C VAL A 41 -5.43 -5.99 -6.86
N GLN A 42 -4.39 -5.78 -7.65
CA GLN A 42 -4.52 -5.41 -9.07
C GLN A 42 -4.71 -6.65 -9.97
N PRO A 43 -5.38 -6.52 -11.12
CA PRO A 43 -5.58 -7.59 -12.09
C PRO A 43 -4.28 -7.83 -12.89
N ILE A 44 -3.27 -8.40 -12.22
CA ILE A 44 -1.90 -8.52 -12.76
C ILE A 44 -1.84 -9.36 -14.04
N SER A 45 -2.64 -10.41 -14.14
CA SER A 45 -2.68 -11.26 -15.34
C SER A 45 -3.14 -10.49 -16.57
N GLU A 46 -4.18 -9.68 -16.41
CA GLU A 46 -4.76 -8.84 -17.45
C GLU A 46 -3.81 -7.71 -17.84
N ILE A 47 -3.19 -7.06 -16.85
CA ILE A 47 -2.16 -6.03 -17.06
C ILE A 47 -0.97 -6.63 -17.84
N GLY A 48 -0.48 -7.79 -17.41
CA GLY A 48 0.62 -8.49 -18.07
C GLY A 48 0.28 -8.89 -19.51
N ALA A 49 -0.97 -9.32 -19.76
CA ALA A 49 -1.44 -9.64 -21.11
C ALA A 49 -1.44 -8.41 -22.03
N VAL A 50 -1.93 -7.27 -21.55
CA VAL A 50 -1.90 -5.99 -22.30
C VAL A 50 -0.45 -5.57 -22.60
N CYS A 51 0.43 -5.58 -21.62
CA CYS A 51 1.83 -5.24 -21.79
C CYS A 51 2.52 -6.16 -22.82
N ARG A 52 2.26 -7.46 -22.74
CA ARG A 52 2.77 -8.45 -23.68
C ARG A 52 2.29 -8.20 -25.11
N ALA A 53 1.00 -7.92 -25.28
CA ALA A 53 0.40 -7.62 -26.60
C ALA A 53 0.97 -6.33 -27.21
N LYS A 54 1.31 -5.34 -26.40
CA LYS A 54 1.90 -4.06 -26.81
C LYS A 54 3.44 -4.11 -26.93
N GLY A 55 4.09 -5.22 -26.56
CA GLY A 55 5.56 -5.35 -26.57
C GLY A 55 6.26 -4.47 -25.54
N VAL A 56 5.58 -4.09 -24.46
CA VAL A 56 6.09 -3.23 -23.38
C VAL A 56 6.51 -4.11 -22.20
N VAL A 57 7.64 -3.80 -21.58
CA VAL A 57 8.14 -4.50 -20.41
C VAL A 57 7.23 -4.22 -19.21
N PHE A 58 6.88 -5.28 -18.47
CA PHE A 58 6.03 -5.19 -17.30
C PHE A 58 6.77 -5.50 -15.99
N HIS A 59 6.77 -4.53 -15.08
CA HIS A 59 7.24 -4.67 -13.70
C HIS A 59 6.08 -4.62 -12.73
N THR A 60 6.10 -5.48 -11.71
CA THR A 60 5.19 -5.37 -10.57
C THR A 60 5.97 -5.32 -9.26
N ASP A 61 5.59 -4.37 -8.40
CA ASP A 61 5.98 -4.39 -7.00
C ASP A 61 5.07 -5.36 -6.26
N ALA A 62 5.60 -6.55 -5.97
CA ALA A 62 4.88 -7.63 -5.28
C ALA A 62 5.26 -7.73 -3.79
N VAL A 63 5.83 -6.68 -3.20
CA VAL A 63 6.25 -6.65 -1.80
C VAL A 63 5.11 -7.03 -0.85
N GLN A 64 3.88 -6.63 -1.13
CA GLN A 64 2.71 -6.97 -0.31
C GLN A 64 2.04 -8.29 -0.70
N ALA A 65 2.37 -8.86 -1.87
CA ALA A 65 1.73 -10.06 -2.39
C ALA A 65 2.52 -11.35 -2.11
N ALA A 66 3.86 -11.25 -2.09
CA ALA A 66 4.74 -12.40 -1.88
C ALA A 66 4.47 -13.08 -0.53
N GLY A 67 4.28 -14.39 -0.55
CA GLY A 67 3.90 -15.19 0.63
C GLY A 67 2.41 -15.11 1.02
N HIS A 68 1.62 -14.21 0.41
CA HIS A 68 0.21 -14.01 0.73
C HIS A 68 -0.74 -14.31 -0.43
N LEU A 69 -0.28 -14.16 -1.67
CA LEU A 69 -1.05 -14.41 -2.89
C LEU A 69 -0.25 -15.29 -3.85
N PRO A 70 -0.91 -16.14 -4.66
CA PRO A 70 -0.22 -16.94 -5.65
C PRO A 70 0.35 -16.06 -6.77
N ILE A 71 1.64 -16.23 -7.06
CA ILE A 71 2.36 -15.51 -8.10
C ILE A 71 2.97 -16.51 -9.06
N ASP A 72 2.60 -16.45 -10.34
CA ASP A 72 3.26 -17.15 -11.43
C ASP A 72 3.73 -16.15 -12.49
N VAL A 73 5.01 -15.84 -12.47
CA VAL A 73 5.61 -14.82 -13.35
C VAL A 73 5.44 -15.14 -14.84
N LYS A 74 5.33 -16.44 -15.21
CA LYS A 74 5.12 -16.84 -16.61
C LYS A 74 3.66 -16.71 -17.02
N ALA A 75 2.74 -17.27 -16.24
CA ALA A 75 1.32 -17.21 -16.52
C ALA A 75 0.78 -15.75 -16.48
N GLN A 76 1.35 -14.92 -15.60
CA GLN A 76 0.97 -13.51 -15.43
C GLN A 76 1.76 -12.54 -16.33
N ASN A 77 2.63 -13.06 -17.21
CA ASN A 77 3.46 -12.24 -18.12
C ASN A 77 4.30 -11.17 -17.43
N ILE A 78 4.81 -11.46 -16.23
CA ILE A 78 5.65 -10.53 -15.46
C ILE A 78 7.09 -10.62 -15.97
N ASP A 79 7.66 -9.47 -16.31
CA ASP A 79 9.05 -9.34 -16.77
C ASP A 79 10.00 -9.00 -15.62
N PHE A 80 9.56 -8.15 -14.69
CA PHE A 80 10.26 -7.81 -13.46
C PHE A 80 9.32 -7.90 -12.27
N LEU A 81 9.85 -8.35 -11.13
CA LEU A 81 9.08 -8.43 -9.90
C LEU A 81 9.98 -8.08 -8.71
N SER A 82 9.52 -7.16 -7.87
CA SER A 82 10.21 -6.76 -6.64
C SER A 82 9.60 -7.42 -5.42
N LEU A 83 10.46 -7.93 -4.53
CA LEU A 83 10.11 -8.49 -3.23
C LEU A 83 10.89 -7.83 -2.11
N SER A 84 10.37 -7.90 -0.87
CA SER A 84 11.10 -7.50 0.34
C SER A 84 10.87 -8.52 1.45
N ALA A 85 11.94 -9.11 1.95
CA ALA A 85 11.89 -10.26 2.87
C ALA A 85 11.09 -10.01 4.15
N HIS A 86 11.20 -8.82 4.73
CA HIS A 86 10.51 -8.46 5.98
C HIS A 86 8.97 -8.40 5.87
N LYS A 87 8.41 -8.58 4.66
CA LYS A 87 6.95 -8.63 4.45
C LYS A 87 6.38 -10.05 4.51
N PHE A 88 7.25 -11.05 4.51
CA PHE A 88 6.91 -12.45 4.70
C PHE A 88 7.83 -13.11 5.75
N HIS A 89 8.04 -12.40 6.88
CA HIS A 89 8.80 -12.85 8.07
C HIS A 89 10.29 -13.10 7.86
N GLY A 90 10.84 -12.71 6.72
CA GLY A 90 12.27 -12.79 6.45
C GLY A 90 13.07 -11.63 7.08
N PRO A 91 14.41 -11.66 6.98
CA PRO A 91 15.27 -10.63 7.54
C PRO A 91 15.01 -9.24 6.93
N LYS A 92 15.16 -8.21 7.76
CA LYS A 92 15.19 -6.81 7.28
C LYS A 92 16.45 -6.55 6.48
N GLY A 93 16.38 -5.63 5.51
CA GLY A 93 17.53 -5.17 4.74
C GLY A 93 17.89 -6.04 3.54
N ILE A 94 17.05 -7.00 3.18
CA ILE A 94 17.19 -7.80 1.97
C ILE A 94 15.89 -7.84 1.16
N GLY A 95 16.03 -7.85 -0.16
CA GLY A 95 14.97 -8.02 -1.14
C GLY A 95 15.48 -8.63 -2.42
N VAL A 96 14.58 -8.92 -3.35
CA VAL A 96 14.88 -9.52 -4.65
C VAL A 96 14.25 -8.71 -5.77
N LEU A 97 14.99 -8.57 -6.85
CA LEU A 97 14.44 -8.23 -8.16
C LEU A 97 14.51 -9.48 -9.04
N TYR A 98 13.35 -10.09 -9.33
CA TYR A 98 13.25 -11.05 -10.43
C TYR A 98 13.34 -10.31 -11.75
N ALA A 99 14.14 -10.81 -12.67
CA ALA A 99 14.24 -10.30 -14.03
C ALA A 99 14.14 -11.46 -15.01
N ARG A 100 13.18 -11.41 -15.94
CA ARG A 100 13.02 -12.40 -16.99
C ARG A 100 14.29 -12.43 -17.88
N SER A 101 14.75 -13.64 -18.21
CA SER A 101 15.91 -13.81 -19.08
C SER A 101 15.74 -13.10 -20.42
N GLY A 102 16.81 -12.46 -20.90
CA GLY A 102 16.84 -11.73 -22.17
C GLY A 102 16.46 -10.25 -22.07
N ILE A 103 16.01 -9.76 -20.90
CA ILE A 103 15.80 -8.33 -20.70
C ILE A 103 17.07 -7.71 -20.09
N PRO A 104 17.63 -6.66 -20.73
CA PRO A 104 18.82 -6.00 -20.20
C PRO A 104 18.50 -5.24 -18.91
N VAL A 105 19.36 -5.40 -17.90
CA VAL A 105 19.31 -4.66 -16.64
C VAL A 105 20.64 -3.94 -16.47
N ALA A 106 20.60 -2.61 -16.48
CA ALA A 106 21.78 -1.80 -16.19
C ALA A 106 22.08 -1.81 -14.69
N SER A 107 23.36 -1.99 -14.34
CA SER A 107 23.81 -1.87 -12.95
C SER A 107 23.75 -0.41 -12.50
N VAL A 108 23.03 -0.14 -11.41
CA VAL A 108 23.00 1.18 -10.77
C VAL A 108 24.08 1.27 -9.68
N ILE A 109 24.39 0.15 -9.02
CA ILE A 109 25.46 0.06 -8.02
C ILE A 109 26.64 -0.61 -8.69
N THR A 110 27.62 0.17 -9.10
CA THR A 110 28.81 -0.28 -9.85
C THR A 110 29.94 -0.69 -8.89
N GLY A 111 30.84 -1.58 -9.34
CA GLY A 111 31.98 -2.09 -8.57
C GLY A 111 32.38 -3.50 -9.06
N GLY A 112 32.42 -4.48 -8.16
CA GLY A 112 32.71 -5.87 -8.50
C GLY A 112 31.56 -6.57 -9.24
N ASP A 113 31.84 -7.78 -9.73
CA ASP A 113 30.93 -8.54 -10.61
C ASP A 113 29.87 -9.37 -9.88
N GLN A 114 29.60 -9.07 -8.60
CA GLN A 114 28.55 -9.75 -7.85
C GLN A 114 27.19 -9.62 -8.55
N GLU A 115 26.28 -10.55 -8.27
CA GLU A 115 24.99 -10.64 -8.95
C GLU A 115 25.12 -10.63 -10.49
N ARG A 116 26.17 -11.29 -11.02
CA ARG A 116 26.49 -11.35 -12.45
C ARG A 116 26.71 -9.95 -13.07
N GLY A 117 27.39 -9.06 -12.34
CA GLY A 117 27.65 -7.68 -12.76
C GLY A 117 26.45 -6.74 -12.69
N ARG A 118 25.34 -7.17 -12.11
CA ARG A 118 24.10 -6.36 -12.03
C ARG A 118 24.01 -5.51 -10.77
N ARG A 119 24.69 -5.92 -9.69
CA ARG A 119 24.70 -5.21 -8.41
C ARG A 119 25.98 -5.57 -7.67
N ALA A 120 26.88 -4.61 -7.56
CA ALA A 120 28.15 -4.80 -6.88
C ALA A 120 27.98 -4.85 -5.35
N GLY A 121 28.98 -5.41 -4.69
CA GLY A 121 29.05 -5.59 -3.25
C GLY A 121 28.82 -7.03 -2.82
N THR A 122 29.58 -7.48 -1.82
CA THR A 122 29.52 -8.85 -1.30
C THR A 122 28.10 -9.20 -0.87
N GLU A 123 27.63 -10.38 -1.27
CA GLU A 123 26.29 -10.87 -0.97
C GLU A 123 26.14 -11.13 0.53
N ASN A 124 25.04 -10.66 1.10
CA ASN A 124 24.68 -10.97 2.49
C ASN A 124 24.07 -12.37 2.58
N MET A 125 24.94 -13.40 2.51
CA MET A 125 24.49 -14.81 2.48
C MET A 125 23.56 -15.20 3.62
N PRO A 126 23.79 -14.81 4.89
CA PRO A 126 22.84 -15.11 5.96
C PRO A 126 21.44 -14.55 5.70
N ALA A 127 21.34 -13.33 5.19
CA ALA A 127 20.05 -12.73 4.86
C ALA A 127 19.40 -13.38 3.62
N VAL A 128 20.19 -13.78 2.62
CA VAL A 128 19.69 -14.52 1.43
C VAL A 128 19.08 -15.85 1.86
N VAL A 129 19.78 -16.63 2.69
CA VAL A 129 19.29 -17.92 3.18
C VAL A 129 18.04 -17.75 4.05
N GLY A 130 18.07 -16.76 4.97
CA GLY A 130 16.91 -16.45 5.82
C GLY A 130 15.69 -16.01 5.03
N MET A 131 15.88 -15.21 3.97
CA MET A 131 14.81 -14.82 3.06
C MET A 131 14.21 -16.01 2.31
N ALA A 132 15.07 -16.92 1.79
CA ALA A 132 14.61 -18.10 1.06
C ALA A 132 13.78 -19.02 1.95
N ALA A 133 14.24 -19.30 3.18
CA ALA A 133 13.53 -20.10 4.15
C ALA A 133 12.17 -19.49 4.52
N ALA A 134 12.13 -18.17 4.78
CA ALA A 134 10.90 -17.47 5.11
C ALA A 134 9.89 -17.47 3.95
N LEU A 135 10.35 -17.34 2.71
CA LEU A 135 9.48 -17.39 1.53
C LEU A 135 8.91 -18.79 1.33
N GLU A 136 9.74 -19.82 1.48
CA GLU A 136 9.31 -21.23 1.38
C GLU A 136 8.25 -21.54 2.44
N GLU A 137 8.47 -21.14 3.70
CA GLU A 137 7.53 -21.30 4.81
C GLU A 137 6.20 -20.61 4.52
N SER A 138 6.25 -19.31 4.15
CA SER A 138 5.05 -18.53 3.83
C SER A 138 4.27 -19.11 2.65
N CYS A 139 4.95 -19.58 1.61
CA CYS A 139 4.32 -20.19 0.44
C CYS A 139 3.71 -21.56 0.75
N SER A 140 4.33 -22.37 1.61
CA SER A 140 3.83 -23.71 1.97
C SER A 140 2.51 -23.64 2.77
N HIS A 141 2.32 -22.62 3.59
CA HIS A 141 1.12 -22.41 4.40
C HIS A 141 0.15 -21.38 3.79
N MET A 142 0.46 -20.81 2.63
CA MET A 142 -0.29 -19.69 2.04
C MET A 142 -1.80 -19.95 1.92
N ALA A 143 -2.20 -21.13 1.44
CA ALA A 143 -3.63 -21.44 1.24
C ALA A 143 -4.41 -21.53 2.56
N GLU A 144 -3.80 -22.03 3.62
CA GLU A 144 -4.38 -22.12 4.97
C GLU A 144 -4.47 -20.73 5.60
N ASN A 145 -3.35 -19.99 5.59
CA ASN A 145 -3.25 -18.64 6.13
C ASN A 145 -4.22 -17.69 5.42
N THR A 146 -4.32 -17.75 4.10
CA THR A 146 -5.26 -16.92 3.32
C THR A 146 -6.70 -17.17 3.76
N ARG A 147 -7.12 -18.42 3.98
CA ARG A 147 -8.49 -18.74 4.44
C ARG A 147 -8.74 -18.18 5.83
N LYS A 148 -7.83 -18.45 6.78
CA LYS A 148 -7.91 -17.96 8.16
C LYS A 148 -8.00 -16.43 8.20
N LEU A 149 -7.03 -15.77 7.58
CA LEU A 149 -6.91 -14.31 7.57
C LEU A 149 -8.10 -13.64 6.88
N SER A 150 -8.56 -14.17 5.76
CA SER A 150 -9.73 -13.63 5.08
C SER A 150 -10.99 -13.69 5.94
N THR A 151 -11.17 -14.80 6.70
CA THR A 151 -12.31 -14.93 7.62
C THR A 151 -12.24 -13.88 8.73
N LEU A 152 -11.09 -13.71 9.38
CA LEU A 152 -10.87 -12.73 10.45
C LEU A 152 -11.01 -11.28 9.92
N ARG A 153 -10.43 -11.01 8.77
CA ARG A 153 -10.55 -9.72 8.07
C ARG A 153 -12.01 -9.35 7.77
N ASP A 154 -12.77 -10.29 7.20
CA ASP A 154 -14.15 -10.04 6.80
C ASP A 154 -15.05 -9.78 8.02
N GLN A 155 -14.78 -10.42 9.16
CA GLN A 155 -15.45 -10.12 10.42
C GLN A 155 -15.14 -8.71 10.92
N LEU A 156 -13.86 -8.28 10.88
CA LEU A 156 -13.48 -6.90 11.22
C LEU A 156 -14.16 -5.89 10.30
N ILE A 157 -14.14 -6.13 9.00
CA ILE A 157 -14.80 -5.24 8.03
C ILE A 157 -16.29 -5.16 8.33
N ALA A 158 -16.97 -6.30 8.51
CA ALA A 158 -18.40 -6.34 8.78
C ALA A 158 -18.76 -5.59 10.08
N GLY A 159 -18.00 -5.83 11.16
CA GLY A 159 -18.27 -5.20 12.46
C GLY A 159 -17.95 -3.71 12.49
N LEU A 160 -16.77 -3.30 12.00
CA LEU A 160 -16.37 -1.90 12.00
C LEU A 160 -17.20 -1.05 11.02
N SER A 161 -17.71 -1.63 9.94
CA SER A 161 -18.63 -0.95 9.01
C SER A 161 -20.00 -0.65 9.61
N GLN A 162 -20.35 -1.20 10.78
CA GLN A 162 -21.57 -0.83 11.50
C GLN A 162 -21.43 0.51 12.23
N ILE A 163 -20.21 1.01 12.42
CA ILE A 163 -19.99 2.33 13.03
C ILE A 163 -20.55 3.38 12.07
N PRO A 164 -21.49 4.26 12.51
CA PRO A 164 -22.05 5.29 11.65
C PRO A 164 -20.95 6.15 11.01
N HIS A 165 -21.16 6.55 9.76
CA HIS A 165 -20.21 7.39 9.01
C HIS A 165 -18.80 6.77 8.91
N SER A 166 -18.73 5.45 8.74
CA SER A 166 -17.52 4.73 8.37
C SER A 166 -17.53 4.38 6.88
N VAL A 167 -16.35 4.34 6.27
CA VAL A 167 -16.16 3.95 4.87
C VAL A 167 -15.03 2.93 4.76
N LEU A 168 -15.31 1.77 4.16
CA LEU A 168 -14.26 0.80 3.82
C LEU A 168 -13.42 1.35 2.67
N ASN A 169 -12.11 1.34 2.85
CA ASN A 169 -11.14 1.74 1.84
C ASN A 169 -10.64 0.53 1.07
N GLY A 170 -10.51 0.68 -0.24
CA GLY A 170 -10.08 -0.39 -1.13
C GLY A 170 -11.22 -1.32 -1.58
N ASP A 171 -10.89 -2.23 -2.49
CA ASP A 171 -11.85 -3.21 -3.03
C ASP A 171 -12.26 -4.22 -1.96
N LEU A 172 -13.53 -4.62 -1.94
CA LEU A 172 -14.03 -5.58 -0.96
C LEU A 172 -13.63 -7.02 -1.31
N LYS A 173 -13.57 -7.36 -2.60
CA LYS A 173 -13.33 -8.72 -3.09
C LYS A 173 -11.87 -8.95 -3.44
N SER A 174 -11.30 -8.07 -4.27
CA SER A 174 -9.90 -8.13 -4.70
C SER A 174 -9.02 -7.47 -3.66
N ARG A 175 -8.80 -8.16 -2.53
CA ARG A 175 -8.13 -7.61 -1.35
C ARG A 175 -7.13 -8.60 -0.76
N LEU A 176 -6.02 -8.07 -0.21
CA LEU A 176 -5.08 -8.83 0.60
C LEU A 176 -5.80 -9.52 1.77
N PRO A 177 -5.43 -10.77 2.09
CA PRO A 177 -6.13 -11.55 3.12
C PRO A 177 -6.10 -10.91 4.51
N GLY A 178 -5.02 -10.23 4.88
CA GLY A 178 -4.83 -9.67 6.22
C GLY A 178 -4.99 -8.14 6.31
N ASN A 179 -5.50 -7.44 5.28
CA ASN A 179 -5.60 -5.98 5.30
C ASN A 179 -7.03 -5.49 5.52
N VAL A 180 -7.20 -4.65 6.55
CA VAL A 180 -8.42 -3.89 6.84
C VAL A 180 -8.07 -2.42 6.87
N ASN A 181 -8.78 -1.58 6.12
CA ASN A 181 -8.61 -0.14 6.16
C ASN A 181 -9.99 0.52 6.09
N LEU A 182 -10.36 1.25 7.13
CA LEU A 182 -11.58 2.04 7.18
C LEU A 182 -11.26 3.48 7.54
N SER A 183 -12.06 4.40 7.02
CA SER A 183 -12.08 5.79 7.44
C SER A 183 -13.33 6.08 8.27
N PHE A 184 -13.18 6.84 9.35
CA PHE A 184 -14.27 7.27 10.23
C PHE A 184 -14.39 8.79 10.18
N GLU A 185 -15.54 9.28 9.74
CA GLU A 185 -15.80 10.72 9.67
C GLU A 185 -15.79 11.35 11.08
N GLY A 186 -15.24 12.56 11.17
CA GLY A 186 -15.28 13.37 12.38
C GLY A 186 -14.23 13.02 13.44
N ILE A 187 -13.21 12.20 13.13
CA ILE A 187 -12.09 11.92 14.02
C ILE A 187 -10.74 12.14 13.33
N GLU A 188 -9.67 12.07 14.09
CA GLU A 188 -8.30 11.99 13.61
C GLU A 188 -7.76 10.57 13.87
N GLY A 189 -7.35 9.87 12.83
CA GLY A 189 -6.88 8.50 12.90
C GLY A 189 -5.66 8.32 13.82
N GLU A 190 -4.76 9.31 13.88
CA GLU A 190 -3.62 9.29 14.81
C GLU A 190 -4.07 9.26 16.27
N SER A 191 -5.10 10.05 16.62
CA SER A 191 -5.69 10.03 17.97
C SER A 191 -6.30 8.66 18.28
N LEU A 192 -6.96 8.03 17.31
CA LEU A 192 -7.51 6.68 17.47
C LEU A 192 -6.40 5.64 17.66
N VAL A 193 -5.33 5.71 16.87
CA VAL A 193 -4.16 4.80 17.02
C VAL A 193 -3.52 4.92 18.39
N LEU A 194 -3.35 6.15 18.93
CA LEU A 194 -2.81 6.36 20.27
C LEU A 194 -3.70 5.78 21.38
N LEU A 195 -5.02 5.90 21.24
CA LEU A 195 -5.96 5.31 22.21
C LEU A 195 -5.97 3.78 22.11
N LEU A 196 -5.83 3.21 20.91
CA LEU A 196 -5.70 1.76 20.72
C LEU A 196 -4.41 1.22 21.32
N ASP A 197 -3.29 1.94 21.18
CA ASP A 197 -2.01 1.55 21.78
C ASP A 197 -2.11 1.46 23.31
N GLN A 198 -2.84 2.36 23.96
CA GLN A 198 -3.13 2.31 25.39
C GLN A 198 -3.95 1.07 25.82
N GLN A 199 -4.68 0.47 24.87
CA GLN A 199 -5.41 -0.78 25.07
C GLN A 199 -4.60 -2.03 24.63
N GLY A 200 -3.32 -1.85 24.24
CA GLY A 200 -2.46 -2.94 23.76
C GLY A 200 -2.72 -3.37 22.32
N ILE A 201 -3.43 -2.55 21.54
CA ILE A 201 -3.74 -2.83 20.12
C ILE A 201 -2.84 -1.96 19.23
N CYS A 202 -1.93 -2.60 18.50
CA CYS A 202 -1.08 -1.93 17.52
C CYS A 202 -1.82 -1.73 16.20
N ALA A 203 -1.88 -0.49 15.72
CA ALA A 203 -2.56 -0.11 14.48
C ALA A 203 -1.79 1.02 13.76
N SER A 204 -2.29 1.46 12.59
CA SER A 204 -1.71 2.57 11.83
C SER A 204 -2.80 3.37 11.11
N THR A 205 -2.55 4.63 10.78
CA THR A 205 -3.46 5.46 9.98
C THR A 205 -3.33 5.23 8.47
N GLY A 206 -2.23 4.60 8.03
CA GLY A 206 -1.93 4.42 6.61
C GLY A 206 -0.60 3.70 6.39
N SER A 207 0.30 4.24 5.58
CA SER A 207 1.65 3.70 5.47
C SER A 207 2.48 4.03 6.70
N ALA A 208 3.01 3.01 7.36
CA ALA A 208 3.94 3.19 8.49
C ALA A 208 5.21 3.96 8.12
N CYS A 209 5.59 3.98 6.83
CA CYS A 209 6.75 4.71 6.33
C CYS A 209 6.51 6.22 6.20
N THR A 210 5.27 6.67 6.18
CA THR A 210 4.88 8.08 6.05
C THR A 210 4.25 8.66 7.32
N SER A 211 4.34 7.95 8.45
CA SER A 211 3.73 8.31 9.74
C SER A 211 4.23 9.63 10.36
N HIS A 212 5.22 10.30 9.76
CA HIS A 212 5.66 11.64 10.15
C HIS A 212 5.00 12.77 9.34
N SER A 213 4.11 12.46 8.40
CA SER A 213 3.39 13.46 7.61
C SER A 213 2.06 13.78 8.26
N LEU A 214 1.82 15.05 8.60
CA LEU A 214 0.51 15.57 9.06
C LEU A 214 -0.53 15.63 7.92
N LEU A 215 -0.15 15.23 6.71
CA LEU A 215 -1.05 15.22 5.56
C LEU A 215 -1.78 13.87 5.46
N PRO A 216 -3.06 13.87 5.08
CA PRO A 216 -3.82 12.66 4.80
C PRO A 216 -3.13 11.80 3.72
N SER A 217 -3.36 10.50 3.76
CA SER A 217 -2.81 9.56 2.78
C SER A 217 -3.15 9.99 1.34
N HIS A 218 -2.11 10.14 0.50
CA HIS A 218 -2.28 10.40 -0.92
C HIS A 218 -3.02 9.28 -1.65
N VAL A 219 -2.94 8.04 -1.14
CA VAL A 219 -3.69 6.89 -1.66
C VAL A 219 -5.18 7.09 -1.44
N LEU A 220 -5.60 7.46 -0.23
CA LEU A 220 -7.01 7.72 0.09
C LEU A 220 -7.55 8.91 -0.68
N LEU A 221 -6.77 9.97 -0.82
CA LEU A 221 -7.16 11.12 -1.65
C LEU A 221 -7.31 10.73 -3.12
N ALA A 222 -6.41 9.89 -3.65
CA ALA A 222 -6.48 9.38 -5.02
C ALA A 222 -7.68 8.46 -5.26
N THR A 223 -8.25 7.84 -4.22
CA THR A 223 -9.51 7.07 -4.31
C THR A 223 -10.75 7.95 -4.22
N GLY A 224 -10.60 9.28 -4.17
CA GLY A 224 -11.70 10.24 -4.18
C GLY A 224 -12.22 10.61 -2.80
N GLN A 225 -11.55 10.22 -1.72
CA GLN A 225 -11.94 10.66 -0.37
C GLN A 225 -11.65 12.14 -0.13
N SER A 226 -12.48 12.78 0.68
CA SER A 226 -12.18 14.10 1.19
C SER A 226 -11.00 14.07 2.17
N HIS A 227 -10.32 15.20 2.35
CA HIS A 227 -9.25 15.32 3.34
C HIS A 227 -9.72 14.96 4.75
N GLU A 228 -10.95 15.33 5.11
CA GLU A 228 -11.54 15.05 6.43
C GLU A 228 -11.74 13.56 6.64
N MET A 229 -12.29 12.86 5.64
CA MET A 229 -12.51 11.42 5.71
C MET A 229 -11.18 10.64 5.72
N ALA A 230 -10.23 11.04 4.87
CA ALA A 230 -8.91 10.41 4.79
C ALA A 230 -8.09 10.61 6.08
N ALA A 231 -8.27 11.73 6.80
CA ALA A 231 -7.63 11.97 8.08
C ALA A 231 -8.11 11.01 9.19
N GLY A 232 -9.34 10.51 9.08
CA GLY A 232 -9.92 9.55 10.03
C GLY A 232 -9.63 8.09 9.72
N ALA A 233 -8.61 7.78 8.92
CA ALA A 233 -8.29 6.42 8.50
C ALA A 233 -7.66 5.60 9.62
N LEU A 234 -8.05 4.32 9.69
CA LEU A 234 -7.45 3.27 10.52
C LEU A 234 -7.11 2.07 9.65
N ARG A 235 -5.84 1.64 9.67
CA ARG A 235 -5.40 0.39 9.06
C ARG A 235 -5.05 -0.63 10.13
N LEU A 236 -5.67 -1.81 10.01
CA LEU A 236 -5.34 -3.00 10.77
C LEU A 236 -4.72 -4.02 9.83
N SER A 237 -3.59 -4.60 10.23
CA SER A 237 -2.87 -5.62 9.46
C SER A 237 -2.81 -6.89 10.29
N LEU A 238 -3.42 -7.95 9.78
CA LEU A 238 -3.47 -9.25 10.44
C LEU A 238 -2.31 -10.13 9.98
N SER A 239 -1.85 -10.98 10.87
CA SER A 239 -0.92 -12.08 10.61
C SER A 239 -1.56 -13.42 10.99
N GLU A 240 -0.90 -14.51 10.60
CA GLU A 240 -1.30 -15.88 10.94
C GLU A 240 -1.37 -16.15 12.46
N ASP A 241 -0.71 -15.33 13.28
CA ASP A 241 -0.75 -15.46 14.73
C ASP A 241 -2.03 -14.90 15.36
N ASN A 242 -2.77 -14.03 14.61
CA ASN A 242 -4.01 -13.46 15.13
C ASN A 242 -5.09 -14.52 15.33
N THR A 243 -5.88 -14.32 16.37
CA THR A 243 -6.93 -15.21 16.83
C THR A 243 -8.31 -14.55 16.75
N GLN A 244 -9.37 -15.34 16.93
CA GLN A 244 -10.73 -14.80 17.05
C GLN A 244 -10.86 -13.83 18.24
N ALA A 245 -10.17 -14.11 19.35
CA ALA A 245 -10.21 -13.26 20.54
C ALA A 245 -9.65 -11.85 20.26
N ASP A 246 -8.61 -11.73 19.41
CA ASP A 246 -8.08 -10.43 19.02
C ASP A 246 -9.10 -9.63 18.19
N ILE A 247 -9.85 -10.31 17.32
CA ILE A 247 -10.89 -9.69 16.49
C ILE A 247 -12.04 -9.19 17.37
N ASP A 248 -12.51 -10.04 18.30
CA ASP A 248 -13.59 -9.72 19.22
C ASP A 248 -13.22 -8.52 20.10
N GLU A 249 -11.96 -8.44 20.55
CA GLU A 249 -11.47 -7.32 21.34
C GLU A 249 -11.43 -6.02 20.54
N VAL A 250 -10.95 -6.04 19.29
CA VAL A 250 -10.97 -4.86 18.42
C VAL A 250 -12.41 -4.39 18.19
N LEU A 251 -13.33 -5.30 17.90
CA LEU A 251 -14.74 -4.98 17.66
C LEU A 251 -15.43 -4.45 18.92
N ARG A 252 -15.00 -4.85 20.11
CA ARG A 252 -15.50 -4.35 21.38
C ARG A 252 -15.02 -2.91 21.68
N ILE A 253 -13.75 -2.61 21.35
CA ILE A 253 -13.08 -1.37 21.76
C ILE A 253 -13.30 -0.23 20.77
N VAL A 254 -13.09 -0.47 19.47
CA VAL A 254 -13.03 0.58 18.45
C VAL A 254 -14.29 1.45 18.39
N PRO A 255 -15.53 0.90 18.47
CA PRO A 255 -16.73 1.73 18.41
C PRO A 255 -16.80 2.80 19.51
N GLY A 256 -16.47 2.42 20.75
CA GLY A 256 -16.46 3.33 21.91
C GLY A 256 -15.41 4.44 21.76
N LEU A 257 -14.21 4.11 21.26
CA LEU A 257 -13.15 5.10 21.04
C LEU A 257 -13.51 6.08 19.93
N VAL A 258 -14.15 5.64 18.85
CA VAL A 258 -14.62 6.51 17.77
C VAL A 258 -15.69 7.48 18.28
N GLU A 259 -16.63 7.00 19.10
CA GLU A 259 -17.65 7.83 19.71
C GLU A 259 -17.05 8.87 20.68
N GLU A 260 -16.11 8.45 21.52
CA GLU A 260 -15.40 9.36 22.44
C GLU A 260 -14.66 10.49 21.68
N LEU A 261 -13.95 10.16 20.60
CA LEU A 261 -13.24 11.15 19.78
C LEU A 261 -14.18 12.14 19.11
N ARG A 262 -15.33 11.68 18.62
CA ARG A 262 -16.39 12.54 18.06
C ARG A 262 -16.99 13.47 19.10
N GLY A 263 -17.23 12.96 20.32
CA GLY A 263 -17.74 13.77 21.44
C GLY A 263 -16.77 14.89 21.87
N LYS A 264 -15.48 14.61 21.89
CA LYS A 264 -14.44 15.61 22.19
C LYS A 264 -14.37 16.74 21.14
N ARG A 265 -14.64 16.45 19.88
CA ARG A 265 -14.66 17.45 18.80
C ARG A 265 -15.84 18.42 18.90
N VAL A 266 -16.99 17.96 19.36
CA VAL A 266 -18.19 18.80 19.55
C VAL A 266 -18.00 19.81 20.70
N GLY A 267 -17.20 19.49 21.72
CA GLY A 267 -16.89 20.34 22.88
C GLY A 267 -15.68 21.27 22.73
N SER A 268 -14.94 21.20 21.62
CA SER A 268 -13.72 22.00 21.43
C SER A 268 -14.04 23.41 20.97
N PRO A 269 -13.60 24.49 21.71
CA PRO A 269 -13.77 25.90 21.29
C PRO A 269 -12.86 26.30 20.11
N TYR A 270 -12.12 25.37 19.51
CA TYR A 270 -11.32 25.64 18.31
C TYR A 270 -12.25 25.84 17.11
N LYS A 271 -12.69 27.10 16.93
CA LYS A 271 -13.31 27.59 15.70
C LYS A 271 -12.43 27.22 14.52
N ARG A 272 -13.05 26.63 13.48
CA ARG A 272 -12.46 26.38 12.16
C ARG A 272 -11.48 27.48 11.78
N CYS A 273 -10.19 27.20 11.80
CA CYS A 273 -9.25 27.97 11.00
C CYS A 273 -9.60 27.69 9.54
N ARG A 274 -10.31 28.59 8.88
CA ARG A 274 -10.50 28.61 7.43
C ARG A 274 -9.12 28.81 6.79
N PHE A 275 -8.47 27.71 6.45
CA PHE A 275 -7.38 27.74 5.47
C PHE A 275 -8.03 28.03 4.10
N GLY A 276 -8.10 29.31 3.72
CA GLY A 276 -8.70 29.66 2.44
C GLY A 276 -8.87 31.12 2.10
N GLU A 277 -8.36 32.08 2.90
CA GLU A 277 -8.48 33.50 2.52
C GLU A 277 -7.25 34.35 2.89
N ARG A 278 -6.04 33.90 2.51
CA ARG A 278 -4.88 34.81 2.58
C ARG A 278 -3.86 34.51 1.49
N GLN A 279 -4.29 34.63 0.23
CA GLN A 279 -3.39 34.82 -0.92
C GLN A 279 -4.05 35.71 -1.98
N LYS A 280 -4.50 36.92 -1.58
CA LYS A 280 -4.74 38.01 -2.53
C LYS A 280 -4.46 39.33 -1.81
N SER A 281 -3.20 39.66 -1.59
CA SER A 281 -2.70 41.04 -1.45
C SER A 281 -1.22 41.02 -1.01
N GLN A 282 -0.33 40.66 -1.91
CA GLN A 282 1.03 41.22 -1.95
C GLN A 282 1.47 41.15 -3.41
N GLY A 283 1.29 42.30 -4.09
CA GLY A 283 1.82 42.54 -5.42
C GLY A 283 3.34 42.50 -5.37
N TYR A 284 3.93 41.58 -6.10
CA TYR A 284 5.35 41.60 -6.42
C TYR A 284 5.56 42.58 -7.58
N ASN A 285 6.10 43.77 -7.23
CA ASN A 285 6.64 44.70 -8.19
C ASN A 285 7.86 44.07 -8.85
N GLY A 286 7.85 44.06 -10.18
CA GLY A 286 8.87 43.48 -11.00
C GLY A 286 10.25 44.17 -10.82
N VAL A 287 11.28 43.31 -10.83
CA VAL A 287 12.64 43.73 -11.15
C VAL A 287 13.10 42.88 -12.32
N ASN A 288 13.30 43.53 -13.49
CA ASN A 288 13.92 42.92 -14.65
C ASN A 288 15.37 42.55 -14.38
N PRO A 289 15.88 41.40 -14.85
CA PRO A 289 17.31 41.12 -14.85
C PRO A 289 17.99 41.84 -16.03
N PRO A 290 19.25 42.31 -15.88
CA PRO A 290 19.98 42.96 -16.96
C PRO A 290 20.53 41.94 -17.96
N HIS A 291 20.51 42.36 -19.23
CA HIS A 291 21.20 41.71 -20.35
C HIS A 291 22.72 41.71 -20.15
N SER A 292 23.37 40.59 -20.29
CA SER A 292 24.65 40.35 -20.97
C SER A 292 24.93 38.86 -21.06
#